data_e824fc5bd10c543931d56347550f3da5
#
_entry.id   e824fc5bd10c543931d56347550f3da5
#
_cell.length_a   1.000
_cell.length_b   1.000
_cell.length_c   1.000
_cell.angle_alpha   90.00
_cell.angle_beta   90.00
_cell.angle_gamma   90.00
#
_symmetry.space_group_name_H-M   'P 1'
#
loop_
_entity.id
_entity.type
_entity.pdbx_description
1 polymer ?
#
loop_
_entity_poly.entity_id
_entity_poly.type
_entity_poly.pdbx_seq_one_letter_code
_entity_poly.pdbx_strand_id
1 'polypeptide(L)'
;MASDRAQISMEAVVGVVVILLVAVVVSVFSLQRSQEASLFSQNSVSSSECEKLSSIIYILSSSGAKPSLVFSLDANALVDSSGLITVGEYYCDFLGSAATASLKVGSVKAFKNSEGVVSFEQVS
;
A
#
# COMPACT_ATOMS: atom_id res chain seq x y z
N MET A 1 25.30 -29.48 -52.49
CA MET A 1 24.90 -28.06 -52.49
C MET A 1 23.47 -27.83 -52.04
N ALA A 2 22.49 -28.60 -52.52
CA ALA A 2 21.10 -28.47 -52.07
C ALA A 2 20.92 -28.80 -50.58
N SER A 3 21.65 -29.77 -50.03
CA SER A 3 21.60 -30.14 -48.61
C SER A 3 22.18 -29.04 -47.71
N ASP A 4 23.19 -28.30 -48.14
CA ASP A 4 23.80 -27.24 -47.37
C ASP A 4 22.85 -26.04 -47.25
N ARG A 5 22.12 -25.72 -48.33
CA ARG A 5 21.12 -24.65 -48.31
C ARG A 5 19.93 -25.01 -47.41
N ALA A 6 19.47 -26.24 -47.44
CA ALA A 6 18.39 -26.72 -46.57
C ALA A 6 18.82 -26.69 -45.13
N GLN A 7 20.07 -27.08 -44.81
CA GLN A 7 20.62 -27.03 -43.45
C GLN A 7 20.73 -25.61 -42.91
N ILE A 8 21.24 -24.67 -43.71
CA ILE A 8 21.32 -23.25 -43.35
C ILE A 8 19.92 -22.68 -43.07
N SER A 9 18.93 -23.03 -43.93
CA SER A 9 17.57 -22.59 -43.75
C SER A 9 16.94 -23.12 -42.46
N MET A 10 17.20 -24.38 -42.10
CA MET A 10 16.71 -24.97 -40.87
C MET A 10 17.36 -24.30 -39.61
N GLU A 11 18.64 -24.02 -39.69
CA GLU A 11 19.34 -23.30 -38.61
C GLU A 11 18.77 -21.89 -38.44
N ALA A 12 18.49 -21.19 -39.55
CA ALA A 12 17.88 -19.87 -39.49
C ALA A 12 16.48 -19.92 -38.86
N VAL A 13 15.66 -20.90 -39.23
CA VAL A 13 14.32 -21.08 -38.68
C VAL A 13 14.37 -21.39 -37.19
N VAL A 14 15.24 -22.29 -36.79
CA VAL A 14 15.44 -22.63 -35.37
C VAL A 14 15.90 -21.39 -34.58
N GLY A 15 16.83 -20.63 -35.13
CA GLY A 15 17.31 -19.38 -34.51
C GLY A 15 16.19 -18.37 -34.32
N VAL A 16 15.33 -18.17 -35.31
CA VAL A 16 14.19 -17.25 -35.23
C VAL A 16 13.19 -17.74 -34.18
N VAL A 17 12.88 -19.03 -34.13
CA VAL A 17 11.97 -19.62 -33.14
C VAL A 17 12.51 -19.41 -31.73
N VAL A 18 13.79 -19.66 -31.51
CA VAL A 18 14.42 -19.44 -30.19
C VAL A 18 14.35 -17.97 -29.78
N ILE A 19 14.63 -17.05 -30.68
CA ILE A 19 14.57 -15.60 -30.39
C ILE A 19 13.12 -15.21 -30.01
N LEU A 20 12.13 -15.69 -30.75
CA LEU A 20 10.72 -15.43 -30.46
C LEU A 20 10.30 -15.98 -29.11
N LEU A 21 10.73 -17.20 -28.75
CA LEU A 21 10.45 -17.78 -27.44
C LEU A 21 11.06 -16.96 -26.31
N VAL A 22 12.29 -16.53 -26.46
CA VAL A 22 12.96 -15.70 -25.47
C VAL A 22 12.22 -14.35 -25.34
N ALA A 23 11.82 -13.74 -26.43
CA ALA A 23 11.07 -12.48 -26.41
C ALA A 23 9.75 -12.62 -25.67
N VAL A 24 9.02 -13.70 -25.89
CA VAL A 24 7.74 -13.97 -25.20
C VAL A 24 7.98 -14.15 -23.70
N VAL A 25 8.98 -14.95 -23.30
CA VAL A 25 9.30 -15.19 -21.89
C VAL A 25 9.68 -13.89 -21.19
N VAL A 26 10.53 -13.07 -21.80
CA VAL A 26 10.93 -11.78 -21.25
C VAL A 26 9.73 -10.83 -21.13
N SER A 27 8.85 -10.79 -22.10
CA SER A 27 7.65 -9.95 -22.08
C SER A 27 6.70 -10.33 -20.93
N VAL A 28 6.43 -11.62 -20.76
CA VAL A 28 5.58 -12.13 -19.68
C VAL A 28 6.20 -11.82 -18.32
N PHE A 29 7.49 -12.04 -18.17
CA PHE A 29 8.21 -11.78 -16.92
C PHE A 29 8.17 -10.28 -16.56
N SER A 30 8.35 -9.40 -17.53
CA SER A 30 8.28 -7.95 -17.33
C SER A 30 6.89 -7.50 -16.89
N LEU A 31 5.82 -8.05 -17.48
CA LEU A 31 4.44 -7.76 -17.09
C LEU A 31 4.16 -8.19 -15.66
N GLN A 32 4.60 -9.39 -15.27
CA GLN A 32 4.42 -9.89 -13.90
C GLN A 32 5.12 -9.00 -12.89
N ARG A 33 6.36 -8.58 -13.15
CA ARG A 33 7.10 -7.68 -12.29
C ARG A 33 6.40 -6.33 -12.14
N SER A 34 5.85 -5.79 -13.22
CA SER A 34 5.12 -4.52 -13.19
C SER A 34 3.88 -4.61 -12.30
N GLN A 35 3.13 -5.71 -12.38
CA GLN A 35 1.96 -5.94 -11.53
C GLN A 35 2.34 -6.08 -10.06
N GLU A 36 3.38 -6.85 -9.75
CA GLU A 36 3.88 -7.01 -8.38
C GLU A 36 4.33 -5.67 -7.77
N ALA A 37 5.04 -4.86 -8.53
CA ALA A 37 5.49 -3.55 -8.08
C ALA A 37 4.30 -2.62 -7.79
N SER A 38 3.26 -2.65 -8.61
CA SER A 38 2.05 -1.86 -8.40
C SER A 38 1.31 -2.27 -7.13
N LEU A 39 1.12 -3.57 -6.91
CA LEU A 39 0.49 -4.10 -5.70
C LEU A 39 1.31 -3.77 -4.44
N PHE A 40 2.62 -3.93 -4.51
CA PHE A 40 3.51 -3.58 -3.41
C PHE A 40 3.41 -2.11 -3.04
N SER A 41 3.36 -1.22 -4.04
CA SER A 41 3.21 0.22 -3.81
C SER A 41 1.91 0.56 -3.10
N GLN A 42 0.78 -0.02 -3.51
CA GLN A 42 -0.52 0.19 -2.86
C GLN A 42 -0.52 -0.32 -1.41
N ASN A 43 0.00 -1.52 -1.18
CA ASN A 43 0.10 -2.10 0.16
C ASN A 43 1.04 -1.28 1.04
N SER A 44 2.11 -0.75 0.48
CA SER A 44 3.07 0.09 1.21
C SER A 44 2.43 1.40 1.69
N VAL A 45 1.61 2.05 0.86
CA VAL A 45 0.89 3.27 1.25
C VAL A 45 -0.12 2.97 2.35
N SER A 46 -0.93 1.92 2.20
CA SER A 46 -1.91 1.52 3.20
C SER A 46 -1.27 1.16 4.53
N SER A 47 -0.18 0.40 4.50
CA SER A 47 0.59 0.03 5.69
C SER A 47 1.18 1.26 6.39
N SER A 48 1.77 2.18 5.63
CA SER A 48 2.36 3.41 6.15
C SER A 48 1.30 4.31 6.81
N GLU A 49 0.14 4.47 6.19
CA GLU A 49 -0.95 5.27 6.75
C GLU A 49 -1.52 4.62 8.02
N CYS A 50 -1.66 3.31 8.03
CA CYS A 50 -2.13 2.57 9.20
C CYS A 50 -1.17 2.73 10.39
N GLU A 51 0.12 2.57 10.17
CA GLU A 51 1.15 2.74 11.21
C GLU A 51 1.20 4.18 11.71
N LYS A 52 1.03 5.16 10.82
CA LYS A 52 0.99 6.57 11.17
C LYS A 52 -0.18 6.87 12.12
N LEU A 53 -1.38 6.38 11.81
CA LEU A 53 -2.55 6.52 12.67
C LEU A 53 -2.34 5.83 14.01
N SER A 54 -1.81 4.62 14.01
CA SER A 54 -1.50 3.87 15.23
C SER A 54 -0.53 4.63 16.14
N SER A 55 0.52 5.21 15.57
CA SER A 55 1.51 6.01 16.30
C SER A 55 0.89 7.28 16.87
N ILE A 56 0.06 7.96 16.12
CA ILE A 56 -0.63 9.18 16.56
C ILE A 56 -1.55 8.87 17.76
N ILE A 57 -2.32 7.80 17.67
CA ILE A 57 -3.22 7.38 18.75
C ILE A 57 -2.41 7.04 20.01
N TYR A 58 -1.31 6.31 19.86
CA TYR A 58 -0.46 5.94 21.00
C TYR A 58 0.14 7.17 21.68
N ILE A 59 0.69 8.09 20.89
CA ILE A 59 1.32 9.31 21.42
C ILE A 59 0.29 10.19 22.14
N LEU A 60 -0.87 10.39 21.56
CA LEU A 60 -1.93 11.20 22.15
C LEU A 60 -2.52 10.54 23.38
N SER A 61 -2.73 9.21 23.36
CA SER A 61 -3.28 8.46 24.49
C SER A 61 -2.35 8.46 25.70
N SER A 62 -1.04 8.39 25.47
CA SER A 62 -0.04 8.35 26.54
C SER A 62 0.35 9.72 27.05
N SER A 63 -0.08 10.80 26.41
CA SER A 63 0.22 12.16 26.87
C SER A 63 -0.64 12.52 28.07
N GLY A 64 -0.04 13.14 29.08
CA GLY A 64 -0.76 13.64 30.27
C GLY A 64 -1.48 14.97 30.06
N ALA A 65 -1.20 15.68 28.96
CA ALA A 65 -1.88 16.92 28.57
C ALA A 65 -3.03 16.60 27.60
N LYS A 66 -3.72 17.65 27.11
CA LYS A 66 -4.74 17.51 26.07
C LYS A 66 -4.14 17.99 24.73
N PRO A 67 -3.26 17.20 24.10
CA PRO A 67 -2.61 17.60 22.86
C PRO A 67 -3.56 17.51 21.69
N SER A 68 -3.26 18.26 20.63
CA SER A 68 -3.91 18.12 19.34
C SER A 68 -2.84 18.09 18.25
N LEU A 69 -3.12 17.35 17.19
CA LEU A 69 -2.19 17.19 16.08
C LEU A 69 -2.98 17.21 14.77
N VAL A 70 -2.49 17.99 13.81
CA VAL A 70 -3.04 18.02 12.45
C VAL A 70 -2.10 17.24 11.55
N PHE A 71 -2.64 16.32 10.78
CA PHE A 71 -1.87 15.49 9.86
C PHE A 71 -2.67 15.29 8.57
N SER A 72 -1.98 14.82 7.53
CA SER A 72 -2.62 14.52 6.26
C SER A 72 -2.70 13.00 6.04
N LEU A 73 -3.78 12.55 5.44
CA LEU A 73 -3.98 11.17 5.03
C LEU A 73 -3.93 11.06 3.50
N ASP A 74 -3.21 10.08 3.01
CA ASP A 74 -3.11 9.77 1.59
C ASP A 74 -4.08 8.65 1.17
N ALA A 75 -4.80 8.06 2.11
CA ALA A 75 -5.79 7.03 1.87
C ALA A 75 -6.93 7.15 2.87
N ASN A 76 -8.11 6.67 2.50
CA ASN A 76 -9.24 6.62 3.41
C ASN A 76 -8.99 5.60 4.51
N ALA A 77 -9.35 5.93 5.73
CA ALA A 77 -9.12 5.10 6.89
C ALA A 77 -10.37 4.99 7.76
N LEU A 78 -10.54 3.86 8.42
CA LEU A 78 -11.59 3.64 9.41
C LEU A 78 -10.92 3.27 10.73
N VAL A 79 -11.20 4.03 11.77
CA VAL A 79 -10.74 3.75 13.14
C VAL A 79 -11.90 3.16 13.90
N ASP A 80 -11.69 2.00 14.52
CA ASP A 80 -12.67 1.33 15.36
C ASP A 80 -12.24 1.44 16.82
N SER A 81 -13.19 1.76 17.69
CA SER A 81 -12.95 1.87 19.13
C SER A 81 -12.49 0.56 19.77
N SER A 82 -12.67 -0.58 19.10
CA SER A 82 -12.18 -1.88 19.57
C SER A 82 -10.67 -2.06 19.49
N GLY A 83 -9.95 -1.17 18.82
CA GLY A 83 -8.49 -1.22 18.70
C GLY A 83 -7.99 -1.55 17.31
N LEU A 84 -8.84 -1.45 16.29
CA LEU A 84 -8.51 -1.81 14.91
C LEU A 84 -8.57 -0.59 14.00
N ILE A 85 -7.59 -0.44 13.14
CA ILE A 85 -7.56 0.55 12.06
C ILE A 85 -7.58 -0.19 10.74
N THR A 86 -8.46 0.22 9.82
CA THR A 86 -8.55 -0.33 8.47
C THR A 86 -8.21 0.75 7.47
N VAL A 87 -7.25 0.50 6.59
CA VAL A 87 -6.88 1.40 5.50
C VAL A 87 -6.93 0.59 4.22
N GLY A 88 -7.96 0.81 3.40
CA GLY A 88 -8.20 -0.02 2.22
C GLY A 88 -8.45 -1.48 2.62
N GLU A 89 -7.58 -2.38 2.17
CA GLU A 89 -7.62 -3.80 2.53
C GLU A 89 -6.65 -4.16 3.65
N TYR A 90 -5.91 -3.19 4.18
CA TYR A 90 -4.91 -3.41 5.21
C TYR A 90 -5.47 -3.11 6.59
N TYR A 91 -5.13 -3.94 7.56
CA TYR A 91 -5.55 -3.80 8.96
C TYR A 91 -4.32 -3.63 9.85
N CYS A 92 -4.44 -2.81 10.87
CA CYS A 92 -3.46 -2.77 11.95
C CYS A 92 -4.14 -2.49 13.28
N ASP A 93 -3.49 -2.87 14.37
CA ASP A 93 -3.95 -2.60 15.71
C ASP A 93 -3.33 -1.32 16.23
N PHE A 94 -3.98 -0.68 17.19
CA PHE A 94 -3.40 0.44 17.91
C PHE A 94 -3.48 0.23 19.42
N LEU A 95 -2.57 0.87 20.14
CA LEU A 95 -2.56 0.87 21.59
C LEU A 95 -3.13 2.22 22.08
N GLY A 96 -4.06 2.16 23.00
CA GLY A 96 -4.70 3.35 23.57
C GLY A 96 -6.20 3.35 23.35
N SER A 97 -6.84 4.47 23.61
CA SER A 97 -8.28 4.65 23.46
C SER A 97 -8.58 5.66 22.36
N ALA A 98 -9.38 5.26 21.38
CA ALA A 98 -9.80 6.12 20.28
C ALA A 98 -11.28 5.94 20.00
N ALA A 99 -11.94 7.01 19.60
CA ALA A 99 -13.34 6.97 19.16
C ALA A 99 -13.42 6.43 17.74
N THR A 100 -14.50 5.73 17.43
CA THR A 100 -14.78 5.26 16.08
C THR A 100 -14.91 6.46 15.13
N ALA A 101 -14.18 6.43 14.02
CA ALA A 101 -14.17 7.51 13.05
C ALA A 101 -13.93 6.97 11.64
N SER A 102 -14.59 7.58 10.67
CA SER A 102 -14.34 7.34 9.25
C SER A 102 -13.60 8.56 8.69
N LEU A 103 -12.38 8.36 8.24
CA LEU A 103 -11.50 9.41 7.78
C LEU A 103 -11.29 9.32 6.27
N LYS A 104 -11.31 10.46 5.61
CA LYS A 104 -11.09 10.57 4.18
C LYS A 104 -9.72 11.17 3.89
N VAL A 105 -9.25 11.00 2.66
CA VAL A 105 -8.04 11.65 2.18
C VAL A 105 -8.14 13.16 2.40
N GLY A 106 -7.09 13.75 2.97
CA GLY A 106 -7.02 15.17 3.27
C GLY A 106 -6.46 15.43 4.66
N SER A 107 -6.67 16.63 5.17
CA SER A 107 -6.20 17.03 6.49
C SER A 107 -7.16 16.57 7.59
N VAL A 108 -6.60 15.99 8.63
CA VAL A 108 -7.35 15.47 9.78
C VAL A 108 -6.71 16.01 11.05
N LYS A 109 -7.54 16.44 11.99
CA LYS A 109 -7.11 16.84 13.32
C LYS A 109 -7.41 15.74 14.31
N ALA A 110 -6.40 15.28 15.03
CA ALA A 110 -6.55 14.34 16.13
C ALA A 110 -6.39 15.08 17.45
N PHE A 111 -7.26 14.81 18.40
CA PHE A 111 -7.21 15.47 19.70
C PHE A 111 -7.72 14.50 20.77
N LYS A 112 -7.27 14.73 22.01
CA LYS A 112 -7.72 13.96 23.16
C LYS A 112 -8.87 14.71 23.82
N ASN A 113 -10.01 14.05 23.99
CA ASN A 113 -11.18 14.66 24.60
C ASN A 113 -11.08 14.64 26.15
N SER A 114 -12.11 15.20 26.82
CA SER A 114 -12.14 15.27 28.28
C SER A 114 -12.17 13.90 28.96
N GLU A 115 -12.59 12.86 28.26
CA GLU A 115 -12.62 11.49 28.76
C GLU A 115 -11.30 10.73 28.56
N GLY A 116 -10.32 11.37 27.94
CA GLY A 116 -9.04 10.75 27.64
C GLY A 116 -9.04 9.89 26.38
N VAL A 117 -10.06 9.98 25.56
CA VAL A 117 -10.21 9.24 24.30
C VAL A 117 -9.76 10.12 23.13
N VAL A 118 -8.96 9.56 22.23
CA VAL A 118 -8.51 10.26 21.02
C VAL A 118 -9.67 10.34 20.04
N SER A 119 -9.99 11.54 19.59
CA SER A 119 -11.03 11.80 18.63
C SER A 119 -10.44 12.44 17.38
N PHE A 120 -11.12 12.29 16.26
CA PHE A 120 -10.65 12.79 14.97
C PHE A 120 -11.70 13.73 14.37
N GLU A 121 -11.23 14.79 13.73
CA GLU A 121 -12.04 15.74 13.02
C GLU A 121 -11.47 15.95 11.62
N GLN A 122 -12.31 15.83 10.60
CA GLN A 122 -11.91 16.09 9.22
C GLN A 122 -11.84 17.60 9.01
N VAL A 123 -10.66 18.10 8.65
CA VAL A 123 -10.40 19.53 8.49
C VAL A 123 -10.66 20.01 7.06
N SER A 124 -10.43 19.14 6.06
CA SER A 124 -10.62 19.52 4.66
C SER A 124 -11.17 18.40 3.81
#